data_863ce3b7be17dc5e0046591055a4527c
#
_entry.id   863ce3b7be17dc5e0046591055a4527c
#
_cell.length_a   1.000
_cell.length_b   1.000
_cell.length_c   1.000
_cell.angle_alpha   90.00
_cell.angle_beta   90.00
_cell.angle_gamma   90.00
#
_symmetry.space_group_name_H-M   'P 1'
#
loop_
_entity.id
_entity.type
_entity.pdbx_description
1 polymer ?
#
loop_
_entity_poly.entity_id
_entity_poly.type
_entity_poly.pdbx_seq_one_letter_code
_entity_poly.pdbx_strand_id
1 'polypeptide(L)'
;TVEQLYGTAKLPFHYNYVDGDLDVTHDNDDQGEHGSHVAGIATANRYIKTEDGFVSALEAVKVQGVAPDAQLITMKVFGKNGGAYDSDYMAAIEDAILLGCDVVNLSLGSSNPGNTYNETYQSFLEQLKETDTVVAVAAGNAGTWADGAWNGHLYSDSVSLDMVGFPGSYTNSFTVASADNVGYTGQYLAVGTRQIFY
;
A
#
# COMPACT_ATOMS: atom_id res chain seq x y z
N THR A 1 8.47 26.71 7.09
CA THR A 1 9.82 26.76 7.71
C THR A 1 10.44 25.38 7.66
N VAL A 2 11.78 25.28 7.79
CA VAL A 2 12.50 24.00 7.85
C VAL A 2 11.97 23.11 8.99
N GLU A 3 11.58 23.72 10.09
CA GLU A 3 10.98 23.01 11.24
C GLU A 3 9.62 22.37 10.94
N GLN A 4 8.89 22.90 9.96
CA GLN A 4 7.61 22.30 9.52
C GLN A 4 7.81 21.10 8.58
N LEU A 5 8.98 20.95 7.96
CA LEU A 5 9.31 19.81 7.11
C LEU A 5 9.63 18.55 7.91
N TYR A 6 10.02 18.70 9.18
CA TYR A 6 10.39 17.58 10.03
C TYR A 6 9.29 17.29 11.05
N GLY A 7 8.76 16.07 10.99
CA GLY A 7 7.76 15.61 11.93
C GLY A 7 8.39 15.08 13.22
N THR A 8 8.38 13.79 13.39
CA THR A 8 8.94 13.07 14.54
C THR A 8 10.09 12.18 14.09
N ALA A 9 10.82 11.59 15.06
CA ALA A 9 11.83 10.57 14.72
C ALA A 9 11.24 9.38 13.96
N LYS A 10 9.94 9.09 14.14
CA LYS A 10 9.21 8.04 13.42
C LYS A 10 8.77 8.49 12.03
N LEU A 11 8.36 9.74 11.90
CA LEU A 11 7.89 10.38 10.67
C LEU A 11 8.80 11.58 10.37
N PRO A 12 10.02 11.36 9.88
CA PRO A 12 11.00 12.43 9.71
C PRO A 12 10.66 13.39 8.59
N PHE A 13 9.88 12.97 7.61
CA PHE A 13 9.50 13.80 6.47
C PHE A 13 8.08 13.46 5.98
N HIS A 14 7.37 14.49 5.48
CA HIS A 14 6.07 14.36 4.84
C HIS A 14 5.86 15.49 3.84
N TYR A 15 5.18 15.20 2.74
CA TYR A 15 4.86 16.19 1.71
C TYR A 15 3.62 15.78 0.91
N ASN A 16 2.82 16.77 0.53
CA ASN A 16 1.63 16.64 -0.31
C ASN A 16 1.98 17.11 -1.73
N TYR A 17 2.12 16.16 -2.64
CA TYR A 17 2.48 16.42 -4.04
C TYR A 17 1.32 16.96 -4.85
N VAL A 18 0.08 16.77 -4.39
CA VAL A 18 -1.12 17.23 -5.11
C VAL A 18 -1.29 18.73 -4.95
N ASP A 19 -1.20 19.22 -3.73
CA ASP A 19 -1.45 20.63 -3.39
C ASP A 19 -0.15 21.44 -3.22
N GLY A 20 1.00 20.78 -3.19
CA GLY A 20 2.31 21.41 -3.04
C GLY A 20 2.55 21.97 -1.65
N ASP A 21 2.04 21.34 -0.62
CA ASP A 21 2.13 21.76 0.78
C ASP A 21 2.56 20.63 1.73
N LEU A 22 2.40 20.83 3.02
CA LEU A 22 2.79 19.88 4.07
C LEU A 22 1.59 19.17 4.71
N ASP A 23 0.38 19.41 4.24
CA ASP A 23 -0.82 18.77 4.76
C ASP A 23 -1.01 17.39 4.09
N VAL A 24 -0.60 16.35 4.77
CA VAL A 24 -0.78 14.96 4.35
C VAL A 24 -1.97 14.29 5.03
N THR A 25 -2.81 15.04 5.72
CA THR A 25 -4.03 14.54 6.36
C THR A 25 -5.14 14.29 5.34
N HIS A 26 -6.21 13.62 5.78
CA HIS A 26 -7.42 13.39 4.96
C HIS A 26 -8.57 14.36 5.31
N ASP A 27 -8.31 15.39 6.12
CA ASP A 27 -9.35 16.28 6.65
C ASP A 27 -10.16 16.99 5.58
N ASN A 28 -9.61 17.15 4.39
CA ASN A 28 -10.22 17.85 3.28
C ASN A 28 -10.43 16.97 2.02
N ASP A 29 -10.35 15.65 2.16
CA ASP A 29 -10.54 14.74 1.04
C ASP A 29 -11.57 13.63 1.30
N ASP A 30 -12.04 12.98 0.23
CA ASP A 30 -13.04 11.93 0.28
C ASP A 30 -12.40 10.52 0.36
N GLN A 31 -11.06 10.43 0.48
CA GLN A 31 -10.32 9.16 0.49
C GLN A 31 -10.36 8.42 1.83
N GLY A 32 -10.73 9.12 2.88
CA GLY A 32 -10.74 8.56 4.22
C GLY A 32 -9.34 8.16 4.70
N GLU A 33 -9.30 7.13 5.54
CA GLU A 33 -8.12 6.76 6.33
C GLU A 33 -7.23 5.69 5.66
N HIS A 34 -7.37 5.45 4.33
CA HIS A 34 -6.64 4.38 3.66
C HIS A 34 -5.12 4.48 3.84
N GLY A 35 -4.53 5.66 3.64
CA GLY A 35 -3.10 5.87 3.84
C GLY A 35 -2.64 5.63 5.27
N SER A 36 -3.43 6.08 6.26
CA SER A 36 -3.17 5.84 7.69
C SER A 36 -3.23 4.35 8.03
N HIS A 37 -4.19 3.62 7.45
CA HIS A 37 -4.32 2.17 7.61
C HIS A 37 -3.10 1.42 7.05
N VAL A 38 -2.69 1.76 5.83
CA VAL A 38 -1.50 1.19 5.18
C VAL A 38 -0.24 1.48 6.01
N ALA A 39 -0.04 2.72 6.44
CA ALA A 39 1.08 3.12 7.30
C ALA A 39 1.10 2.34 8.62
N GLY A 40 -0.08 2.14 9.22
CA GLY A 40 -0.24 1.37 10.45
C GLY A 40 0.16 -0.10 10.27
N ILE A 41 -0.28 -0.76 9.19
CA ILE A 41 0.11 -2.14 8.87
C ILE A 41 1.63 -2.24 8.67
N ALA A 42 2.21 -1.29 7.97
CA ALA A 42 3.64 -1.30 7.67
C ALA A 42 4.50 -1.04 8.91
N THR A 43 4.21 0.03 9.66
CA THR A 43 5.17 0.58 10.61
C THR A 43 4.61 0.99 11.98
N ALA A 44 3.37 0.64 12.35
CA ALA A 44 2.83 1.01 13.67
C ALA A 44 3.78 0.63 14.80
N ASN A 45 3.90 1.51 15.77
CA ASN A 45 4.87 1.41 16.85
C ASN A 45 4.70 0.13 17.69
N ARG A 46 5.82 -0.41 18.14
CA ARG A 46 5.90 -1.56 19.06
C ARG A 46 5.37 -1.23 20.45
N TYR A 47 5.55 0.01 20.87
CA TYR A 47 5.18 0.49 22.20
C TYR A 47 4.30 1.73 22.10
N ILE A 48 3.35 1.83 23.02
CA ILE A 48 2.48 2.99 23.21
C ILE A 48 2.91 3.71 24.47
N LYS A 49 3.05 5.03 24.39
CA LYS A 49 3.31 5.87 25.56
C LYS A 49 2.02 6.07 26.34
N THR A 50 2.06 5.81 27.64
CA THR A 50 1.00 6.07 28.60
C THR A 50 1.48 7.06 29.66
N GLU A 51 0.60 7.44 30.60
CA GLU A 51 1.00 8.28 31.72
C GLU A 51 2.05 7.59 32.62
N ASP A 52 1.96 6.28 32.75
CA ASP A 52 2.85 5.48 33.59
C ASP A 52 4.11 4.95 32.88
N GLY A 53 4.33 5.32 31.59
CA GLY A 53 5.47 4.87 30.81
C GLY A 53 5.11 4.29 29.46
N PHE A 54 5.76 3.20 29.05
CA PHE A 54 5.53 2.52 27.79
C PHE A 54 4.95 1.13 28.01
N VAL A 55 3.92 0.80 27.23
CA VAL A 55 3.27 -0.53 27.22
C VAL A 55 3.36 -1.14 25.83
N SER A 56 3.35 -2.46 25.73
CA SER A 56 3.33 -3.17 24.45
C SER A 56 2.05 -2.81 23.66
N ALA A 57 2.23 -2.45 22.38
CA ALA A 57 1.11 -2.15 21.48
C ALA A 57 0.22 -3.40 21.27
N LEU A 58 0.82 -4.60 21.19
CA LEU A 58 0.06 -5.84 21.06
C LEU A 58 -0.82 -6.14 22.29
N GLU A 59 -0.37 -5.74 23.48
CA GLU A 59 -1.16 -5.90 24.70
C GLU A 59 -2.26 -4.86 24.82
N ALA A 60 -1.94 -3.60 24.55
CA ALA A 60 -2.84 -2.47 24.75
C ALA A 60 -3.91 -2.34 23.65
N VAL A 61 -3.51 -2.42 22.36
CA VAL A 61 -4.39 -2.14 21.22
C VAL A 61 -4.46 -3.27 20.19
N LYS A 62 -3.76 -4.38 20.44
CA LYS A 62 -3.73 -5.57 19.57
C LYS A 62 -3.18 -5.32 18.16
N VAL A 63 -2.51 -4.22 17.93
CA VAL A 63 -1.94 -3.83 16.64
C VAL A 63 -0.48 -3.44 16.81
N GLN A 64 0.34 -3.89 15.87
CA GLN A 64 1.73 -3.51 15.68
C GLN A 64 2.04 -3.60 14.19
N GLY A 65 2.86 -2.71 13.67
CA GLY A 65 3.33 -2.79 12.30
C GLY A 65 4.27 -3.97 12.05
N VAL A 66 4.40 -4.38 10.79
CA VAL A 66 5.33 -5.45 10.39
C VAL A 66 6.78 -5.02 10.64
N ALA A 67 7.09 -3.76 10.39
CA ALA A 67 8.40 -3.13 10.63
C ALA A 67 8.27 -1.96 11.64
N PRO A 68 8.00 -2.23 12.93
CA PRO A 68 7.65 -1.20 13.89
C PRO A 68 8.79 -0.24 14.23
N ASP A 69 10.02 -0.63 13.95
CA ASP A 69 11.21 0.17 14.21
C ASP A 69 11.67 0.98 12.97
N ALA A 70 11.05 0.77 11.81
CA ALA A 70 11.33 1.56 10.61
C ALA A 70 10.83 3.01 10.75
N GLN A 71 11.54 3.94 10.15
CA GLN A 71 11.06 5.30 9.92
C GLN A 71 10.09 5.29 8.73
N LEU A 72 9.10 6.17 8.78
CA LEU A 72 8.12 6.31 7.72
C LEU A 72 8.17 7.71 7.14
N ILE A 73 8.31 7.81 5.82
CA ILE A 73 8.12 9.03 5.05
C ILE A 73 6.72 8.98 4.42
N THR A 74 5.92 10.00 4.65
CA THR A 74 4.56 10.07 4.11
C THR A 74 4.51 11.04 2.93
N MET A 75 4.12 10.52 1.78
CA MET A 75 4.01 11.25 0.52
C MET A 75 2.57 11.15 0.00
N LYS A 76 1.81 12.25 0.11
CA LYS A 76 0.43 12.30 -0.37
C LYS A 76 0.41 12.56 -1.86
N VAL A 77 -0.16 11.61 -2.63
CA VAL A 77 -0.26 11.66 -4.09
C VAL A 77 -1.71 11.57 -4.60
N PHE A 78 -2.67 11.40 -3.69
CA PHE A 78 -4.10 11.41 -4.03
C PHE A 78 -4.75 12.73 -3.67
N GLY A 79 -5.44 13.30 -4.64
CA GLY A 79 -6.22 14.52 -4.43
C GLY A 79 -7.57 14.25 -3.77
N LYS A 80 -8.28 15.33 -3.47
CA LYS A 80 -9.57 15.34 -2.77
C LYS A 80 -10.58 14.33 -3.32
N ASN A 81 -10.64 14.15 -4.63
CA ASN A 81 -11.64 13.32 -5.31
C ASN A 81 -11.13 11.91 -5.64
N GLY A 82 -10.01 11.47 -5.11
CA GLY A 82 -9.54 10.11 -5.26
C GLY A 82 -8.71 9.83 -6.50
N GLY A 83 -8.31 10.84 -7.23
CA GLY A 83 -7.41 10.70 -8.37
C GLY A 83 -5.95 10.96 -7.96
N ALA A 84 -5.04 10.19 -8.51
CA ALA A 84 -3.61 10.48 -8.51
C ALA A 84 -3.16 10.78 -9.93
N TYR A 85 -2.38 11.83 -10.09
CA TYR A 85 -1.70 12.06 -11.37
C TYR A 85 -0.38 11.30 -11.40
N ASP A 86 -0.03 10.82 -12.57
CA ASP A 86 1.21 10.09 -12.80
C ASP A 86 2.44 10.91 -12.41
N SER A 87 2.41 12.22 -12.68
CA SER A 87 3.46 13.15 -12.30
C SER A 87 3.72 13.20 -10.80
N ASP A 88 2.65 13.13 -10.00
CA ASP A 88 2.74 13.33 -8.55
C ASP A 88 3.40 12.13 -7.85
N TYR A 89 2.98 10.92 -8.19
CA TYR A 89 3.59 9.76 -7.56
C TYR A 89 4.98 9.43 -8.16
N MET A 90 5.27 9.78 -9.41
CA MET A 90 6.61 9.68 -9.96
C MET A 90 7.57 10.64 -9.24
N ALA A 91 7.18 11.90 -9.04
CA ALA A 91 7.95 12.86 -8.27
C ALA A 91 8.16 12.39 -6.81
N ALA A 92 7.13 11.81 -6.20
CA ALA A 92 7.25 11.24 -4.86
C ALA A 92 8.25 10.07 -4.78
N ILE A 93 8.29 9.20 -5.79
CA ILE A 93 9.27 8.11 -5.85
C ILE A 93 10.68 8.66 -6.05
N GLU A 94 10.88 9.63 -6.93
CA GLU A 94 12.19 10.29 -7.13
C GLU A 94 12.70 10.90 -5.83
N ASP A 95 11.85 11.63 -5.11
CA ASP A 95 12.22 12.21 -3.82
C ASP A 95 12.50 11.14 -2.76
N ALA A 96 11.75 10.04 -2.74
CA ALA A 96 12.03 8.92 -1.84
C ALA A 96 13.43 8.33 -2.07
N ILE A 97 13.84 8.18 -3.32
CA ILE A 97 15.19 7.73 -3.69
C ILE A 97 16.25 8.73 -3.25
N LEU A 98 16.02 10.02 -3.51
CA LEU A 98 16.94 11.09 -3.11
C LEU A 98 17.08 11.20 -1.58
N LEU A 99 16.02 10.92 -0.85
CA LEU A 99 16.01 10.89 0.61
C LEU A 99 16.65 9.61 1.19
N GLY A 100 17.00 8.65 0.34
CA GLY A 100 17.64 7.40 0.74
C GLY A 100 16.67 6.38 1.36
N CYS A 101 15.43 6.35 0.90
CA CYS A 101 14.49 5.32 1.34
C CYS A 101 14.89 3.94 0.83
N ASP A 102 14.89 2.94 1.71
CA ASP A 102 15.17 1.54 1.33
C ASP A 102 13.99 0.91 0.58
N VAL A 103 12.77 1.31 0.94
CA VAL A 103 11.53 0.76 0.37
C VAL A 103 10.51 1.87 0.12
N VAL A 104 9.86 1.82 -1.03
CA VAL A 104 8.67 2.60 -1.36
C VAL A 104 7.48 1.66 -1.44
N ASN A 105 6.38 1.96 -0.74
CA ASN A 105 5.13 1.22 -0.82
C ASN A 105 4.08 1.98 -1.62
N LEU A 106 3.60 1.39 -2.69
CA LEU A 106 2.54 1.88 -3.55
C LEU A 106 1.27 1.04 -3.38
N SER A 107 0.50 1.30 -2.32
CA SER A 107 -0.83 0.70 -2.13
C SER A 107 -1.88 1.45 -2.96
N LEU A 108 -1.61 1.56 -4.24
CA LEU A 108 -2.41 2.26 -5.23
C LEU A 108 -2.37 1.50 -6.56
N GLY A 109 -3.29 1.84 -7.44
CA GLY A 109 -3.33 1.26 -8.77
C GLY A 109 -4.56 1.68 -9.55
N SER A 110 -4.51 1.47 -10.85
CA SER A 110 -5.66 1.63 -11.71
C SER A 110 -6.54 0.39 -11.64
N SER A 111 -7.85 0.59 -11.52
CA SER A 111 -8.84 -0.48 -11.68
C SER A 111 -9.04 -0.87 -13.16
N ASN A 112 -8.49 -0.09 -14.08
CA ASN A 112 -8.51 -0.46 -15.48
C ASN A 112 -7.55 -1.62 -15.70
N PRO A 113 -8.03 -2.72 -16.26
CA PRO A 113 -7.20 -3.85 -16.57
C PRO A 113 -6.28 -3.53 -17.72
N GLY A 114 -5.15 -4.13 -17.63
CA GLY A 114 -4.19 -4.06 -18.70
C GLY A 114 -3.24 -2.90 -18.56
N ASN A 115 -2.10 -3.16 -19.09
CA ASN A 115 -1.01 -2.24 -19.17
C ASN A 115 -1.28 -1.30 -20.35
N THR A 116 -1.70 -0.08 -20.07
CA THR A 116 -1.56 0.95 -21.07
C THR A 116 -0.07 1.22 -21.17
N TYR A 117 0.57 0.66 -22.21
CA TYR A 117 1.98 0.90 -22.44
C TYR A 117 2.23 2.42 -22.48
N ASN A 118 3.02 2.88 -21.54
CA ASN A 118 3.43 4.26 -21.45
C ASN A 118 4.96 4.29 -21.40
N GLU A 119 5.58 4.82 -22.43
CA GLU A 119 7.04 4.86 -22.55
C GLU A 119 7.70 5.64 -21.41
N THR A 120 7.05 6.69 -20.92
CA THR A 120 7.56 7.49 -19.81
C THR A 120 7.63 6.66 -18.53
N TYR A 121 6.57 5.89 -18.26
CA TYR A 121 6.55 4.97 -17.13
C TYR A 121 7.55 3.86 -17.23
N GLN A 122 7.62 3.23 -18.41
CA GLN A 122 8.59 2.17 -18.66
C GLN A 122 10.02 2.66 -18.41
N SER A 123 10.36 3.82 -18.95
CA SER A 123 11.66 4.43 -18.78
C SER A 123 11.95 4.79 -17.33
N PHE A 124 10.97 5.34 -16.62
CA PHE A 124 11.08 5.67 -15.19
C PHE A 124 11.33 4.42 -14.35
N LEU A 125 10.51 3.37 -14.51
CA LEU A 125 10.67 2.12 -13.77
C LEU A 125 11.95 1.37 -14.14
N GLU A 126 12.46 1.55 -15.36
CA GLU A 126 13.78 1.01 -15.73
C GLU A 126 14.92 1.70 -14.98
N GLN A 127 14.82 3.00 -14.73
CA GLN A 127 15.81 3.71 -13.92
C GLN A 127 15.84 3.22 -12.46
N LEU A 128 14.74 2.73 -11.94
CA LEU A 128 14.69 2.16 -10.59
C LEU A 128 15.61 0.94 -10.42
N LYS A 129 15.95 0.24 -11.49
CA LYS A 129 16.91 -0.89 -11.44
C LYS A 129 18.32 -0.46 -11.03
N GLU A 130 18.66 0.80 -11.28
CA GLU A 130 19.98 1.37 -10.94
C GLU A 130 20.02 1.90 -9.51
N THR A 131 18.95 1.72 -8.74
CA THR A 131 18.83 2.15 -7.34
C THR A 131 18.78 0.95 -6.41
N ASP A 132 19.13 1.16 -5.15
CA ASP A 132 18.99 0.16 -4.09
C ASP A 132 17.59 0.17 -3.44
N THR A 133 16.67 1.00 -3.96
CA THR A 133 15.31 1.16 -3.42
C THR A 133 14.36 0.12 -3.98
N VAL A 134 13.68 -0.64 -3.12
CA VAL A 134 12.63 -1.57 -3.53
C VAL A 134 11.30 -0.86 -3.63
N VAL A 135 10.64 -0.96 -4.78
CA VAL A 135 9.29 -0.41 -4.97
C VAL A 135 8.26 -1.55 -4.92
N ALA A 136 7.57 -1.66 -3.79
CA ALA A 136 6.50 -2.63 -3.58
C ALA A 136 5.16 -2.06 -4.04
N VAL A 137 4.47 -2.75 -4.92
CA VAL A 137 3.24 -2.28 -5.57
C VAL A 137 2.11 -3.27 -5.34
N ALA A 138 0.91 -2.77 -5.03
CA ALA A 138 -0.28 -3.62 -4.93
C ALA A 138 -0.65 -4.22 -6.30
N ALA A 139 -1.01 -5.51 -6.31
CA ALA A 139 -1.51 -6.18 -7.51
C ALA A 139 -2.87 -5.64 -7.98
N GLY A 140 -3.59 -4.95 -7.10
CA GLY A 140 -4.91 -4.39 -7.36
C GLY A 140 -6.06 -5.28 -6.87
N ASN A 141 -7.28 -4.83 -7.12
CA ASN A 141 -8.52 -5.43 -6.60
C ASN A 141 -9.42 -5.98 -7.72
N ALA A 142 -8.91 -6.11 -8.94
CA ALA A 142 -9.70 -6.53 -10.11
C ALA A 142 -9.80 -8.06 -10.30
N GLY A 143 -9.61 -8.83 -9.24
CA GLY A 143 -9.75 -10.29 -9.30
C GLY A 143 -11.21 -10.73 -9.22
N THR A 144 -11.59 -11.75 -9.98
CA THR A 144 -12.94 -12.36 -9.95
C THR A 144 -13.34 -12.88 -8.58
N TRP A 145 -12.38 -13.25 -7.77
CA TRP A 145 -12.58 -13.73 -6.41
C TRP A 145 -12.97 -12.63 -5.43
N ALA A 146 -12.47 -11.40 -5.66
CA ALA A 146 -12.70 -10.27 -4.76
C ALA A 146 -14.16 -9.78 -4.77
N ASP A 147 -14.84 -9.90 -5.91
CA ASP A 147 -16.21 -9.39 -6.09
C ASP A 147 -17.30 -10.37 -5.63
N GLY A 148 -16.94 -11.48 -4.98
CA GLY A 148 -17.90 -12.51 -4.60
C GLY A 148 -18.58 -13.18 -5.81
N ALA A 149 -18.13 -12.87 -7.01
CA ALA A 149 -18.59 -13.43 -8.27
C ALA A 149 -18.01 -14.84 -8.53
N TRP A 150 -17.46 -15.44 -7.50
CA TRP A 150 -16.97 -16.81 -7.61
C TRP A 150 -18.12 -17.79 -7.74
N ASN A 151 -18.37 -18.19 -8.96
CA ASN A 151 -19.38 -19.21 -9.29
C ASN A 151 -18.71 -20.55 -9.66
N GLY A 152 -17.50 -20.80 -9.21
CA GLY A 152 -16.73 -21.97 -9.58
C GLY A 152 -16.11 -21.88 -10.98
N HIS A 153 -16.11 -20.71 -11.60
CA HIS A 153 -15.43 -20.47 -12.87
C HIS A 153 -13.94 -20.22 -12.62
N LEU A 154 -13.10 -20.98 -13.27
CA LEU A 154 -11.65 -20.83 -13.23
C LEU A 154 -11.15 -19.69 -14.14
N TYR A 155 -12.02 -19.23 -15.05
CA TYR A 155 -11.70 -18.21 -16.04
C TYR A 155 -12.86 -17.24 -16.18
N SER A 156 -12.55 -15.97 -16.37
CA SER A 156 -13.53 -14.94 -16.70
C SER A 156 -13.52 -14.68 -18.21
N ASP A 157 -14.71 -14.52 -18.79
CA ASP A 157 -14.86 -14.06 -20.17
C ASP A 157 -14.53 -12.57 -20.33
N SER A 158 -14.41 -11.85 -19.22
CA SER A 158 -14.02 -10.45 -19.21
C SER A 158 -12.52 -10.32 -19.11
N VAL A 159 -11.90 -9.74 -20.12
CA VAL A 159 -10.48 -9.36 -20.11
C VAL A 159 -10.14 -8.31 -19.06
N SER A 160 -11.16 -7.75 -18.40
CA SER A 160 -11.04 -6.76 -17.34
C SER A 160 -10.90 -7.35 -15.95
N LEU A 161 -11.12 -8.64 -15.81
CA LEU A 161 -11.06 -9.33 -14.53
C LEU A 161 -9.83 -10.22 -14.47
N ASP A 162 -9.37 -10.52 -13.29
CA ASP A 162 -8.20 -11.39 -13.04
C ASP A 162 -6.87 -10.85 -13.59
N MET A 163 -6.75 -9.54 -13.73
CA MET A 163 -5.53 -8.91 -14.17
C MET A 163 -4.87 -8.10 -13.05
N VAL A 164 -3.55 -8.09 -13.07
CA VAL A 164 -2.77 -7.21 -12.22
C VAL A 164 -2.96 -5.77 -12.70
N GLY A 165 -3.31 -4.88 -11.75
CA GLY A 165 -3.49 -3.47 -12.04
C GLY A 165 -2.18 -2.74 -12.34
N PHE A 166 -2.29 -1.61 -13.02
CA PHE A 166 -1.18 -0.68 -13.20
C PHE A 166 -0.93 0.10 -11.89
N PRO A 167 0.33 0.39 -11.43
CA PRO A 167 1.61 0.05 -12.07
C PRO A 167 2.19 -1.33 -11.68
N GLY A 168 1.47 -2.15 -10.92
CA GLY A 168 1.91 -3.49 -10.52
C GLY A 168 2.14 -4.45 -11.70
N SER A 169 1.55 -4.17 -12.87
CA SER A 169 1.72 -4.97 -14.09
C SER A 169 3.07 -4.77 -14.80
N TYR A 170 3.88 -3.80 -14.40
CA TYR A 170 5.21 -3.60 -14.99
C TYR A 170 6.23 -4.62 -14.49
N THR A 171 7.16 -5.01 -15.38
CA THR A 171 8.17 -6.04 -15.11
C THR A 171 9.16 -5.68 -13.99
N ASN A 172 9.30 -4.40 -13.68
CA ASN A 172 10.23 -3.89 -12.66
C ASN A 172 9.57 -3.58 -11.33
N SER A 173 8.27 -3.83 -11.20
CA SER A 173 7.55 -3.71 -9.94
C SER A 173 7.72 -4.97 -9.10
N PHE A 174 7.95 -4.79 -7.81
CA PHE A 174 7.78 -5.87 -6.84
C PHE A 174 6.30 -5.96 -6.46
N THR A 175 5.55 -6.69 -7.26
CA THR A 175 4.10 -6.72 -7.16
C THR A 175 3.62 -7.69 -6.11
N VAL A 176 2.79 -7.21 -5.19
CA VAL A 176 2.30 -7.96 -4.04
C VAL A 176 0.79 -8.18 -4.17
N ALA A 177 0.39 -9.43 -4.20
CA ALA A 177 -1.02 -9.85 -4.13
C ALA A 177 -1.36 -10.35 -2.73
N SER A 178 -2.64 -10.25 -2.36
CA SER A 178 -3.14 -10.81 -1.12
C SER A 178 -3.21 -12.35 -1.21
N ALA A 179 -2.99 -12.99 -0.08
CA ALA A 179 -3.26 -14.42 0.09
C ALA A 179 -4.11 -14.60 1.35
N ASP A 180 -4.95 -15.63 1.35
CA ASP A 180 -5.72 -15.96 2.53
C ASP A 180 -4.80 -16.33 3.70
N ASN A 181 -5.15 -15.84 4.88
CA ASN A 181 -4.39 -16.13 6.08
C ASN A 181 -4.55 -17.62 6.44
N VAL A 182 -3.48 -18.24 6.93
CA VAL A 182 -3.48 -19.64 7.34
C VAL A 182 -4.25 -19.77 8.65
N GLY A 183 -5.48 -20.17 8.59
CA GLY A 183 -6.33 -20.35 9.77
C GLY A 183 -7.78 -20.03 9.43
N TYR A 184 -8.42 -20.98 8.78
CA TYR A 184 -9.84 -20.86 8.50
C TYR A 184 -10.65 -21.12 9.77
N THR A 185 -11.34 -20.10 10.27
CA THR A 185 -12.38 -20.25 11.28
C THR A 185 -13.73 -20.17 10.58
N GLY A 186 -14.30 -21.30 10.23
CA GLY A 186 -15.58 -21.36 9.54
C GLY A 186 -16.37 -22.61 9.94
N GLN A 187 -17.61 -22.69 9.48
CA GLN A 187 -18.39 -23.92 9.60
C GLN A 187 -17.76 -24.99 8.72
N TYR A 188 -17.73 -26.22 9.20
CA TYR A 188 -17.16 -27.32 8.43
C TYR A 188 -17.97 -28.61 8.63
N LEU A 189 -17.96 -29.43 7.61
CA LEU A 189 -18.44 -30.81 7.68
C LEU A 189 -17.28 -31.74 8.02
N ALA A 190 -17.38 -32.52 9.07
CA ALA A 190 -16.40 -33.53 9.42
C ALA A 190 -16.72 -34.85 8.73
N VAL A 191 -15.80 -35.39 7.97
CA VAL A 191 -15.88 -36.73 7.35
C VAL A 191 -14.65 -37.52 7.78
N GLY A 192 -14.81 -38.33 8.80
CA GLY A 192 -13.68 -38.99 9.45
C GLY A 192 -12.74 -37.98 10.11
N THR A 193 -11.46 -37.98 9.67
CA THR A 193 -10.46 -37.03 10.17
C THR A 193 -10.32 -35.77 9.28
N ARG A 194 -11.12 -35.66 8.21
CA ARG A 194 -11.09 -34.51 7.30
C ARG A 194 -12.15 -33.49 7.67
N GLN A 195 -11.76 -32.23 7.67
CA GLN A 195 -12.67 -31.10 7.80
C GLN A 195 -12.84 -30.47 6.41
N ILE A 196 -14.08 -30.29 5.98
CA ILE A 196 -14.47 -29.65 4.73
C ILE A 196 -15.22 -28.38 5.11
N PHE A 197 -14.60 -27.23 4.91
CA PHE A 197 -15.21 -25.93 5.19
C PHE A 197 -16.19 -25.55 4.07
N TYR A 198 -17.26 -24.79 4.41
CA TYR A 198 -18.27 -24.31 3.47
C TYR A 198 -18.79 -22.92 3.86
#